data_4fd7201c8e5c7df38542a94d8d2b27ab
#
_entry.id   4fd7201c8e5c7df38542a94d8d2b27ab
#
_cell.length_a   1.000
_cell.length_b   1.000
_cell.length_c   1.000
_cell.angle_alpha   90.00
_cell.angle_beta   90.00
_cell.angle_gamma   90.00
#
_symmetry.space_group_name_H-M   'P 1'
#
loop_
_entity.id
_entity.type
_entity.pdbx_description
1 polymer ?
#
loop_
_entity_poly.entity_id
_entity_poly.type
_entity_poly.pdbx_seq_one_letter_code
_entity_poly.pdbx_strand_id
1 'polypeptide(L)'
;MEATMARAIYKRMEIGKAYSTRDLSRLIGDDYYKYIHVNQHPGQPDGMPVNKGISAEMWKVVNAGFAKTYTAQETIGNVRGLKFGTAPKSFTTYTARYWVRTK
;
A
#
# COMPACT_ATOMS: atom_id res chain seq x y z
N MET A 1 7.09 17.08 14.14
CA MET A 1 7.22 15.71 13.59
C MET A 1 8.41 15.66 12.67
N GLU A 2 9.30 14.74 12.90
CA GLU A 2 10.45 14.55 12.03
C GLU A 2 10.03 14.17 10.61
N ALA A 3 10.90 14.44 9.65
CA ALA A 3 10.66 14.06 8.25
C ALA A 3 10.78 12.54 8.11
N THR A 4 9.70 11.82 8.36
CA THR A 4 9.63 10.37 8.27
C THR A 4 8.85 9.95 7.04
N MET A 5 9.00 8.69 6.64
CA MET A 5 8.21 8.12 5.56
C MET A 5 6.70 8.19 5.88
N ALA A 6 6.31 7.94 7.11
CA ALA A 6 4.93 8.07 7.57
C ALA A 6 4.36 9.45 7.25
N ARG A 7 5.09 10.50 7.60
CA ARG A 7 4.68 11.87 7.32
C ARG A 7 4.62 12.17 5.82
N ALA A 8 5.59 11.69 5.06
CA ALA A 8 5.62 11.88 3.62
C ALA A 8 4.40 11.24 2.93
N ILE A 9 4.04 10.04 3.34
CA ILE A 9 2.84 9.35 2.83
C ILE A 9 1.59 10.11 3.24
N TYR A 10 1.46 10.43 4.52
CA TYR A 10 0.31 11.15 5.07
C TYR A 10 0.03 12.46 4.34
N LYS A 11 1.05 13.24 4.06
CA LYS A 11 0.91 14.52 3.35
C LYS A 11 0.40 14.35 1.92
N ARG A 12 0.68 13.22 1.29
CA ARG A 12 0.25 12.94 -0.09
C ARG A 12 -1.15 12.36 -0.18
N MET A 13 -1.71 11.90 0.93
CA MET A 13 -3.06 11.35 0.98
C MET A 13 -4.09 12.47 1.00
N GLU A 14 -5.14 12.32 0.20
CA GLU A 14 -6.32 13.19 0.29
C GLU A 14 -7.17 12.79 1.49
N ILE A 15 -7.70 13.77 2.21
CA ILE A 15 -8.57 13.51 3.36
C ILE A 15 -9.85 12.79 2.90
N GLY A 16 -10.20 11.70 3.57
CA GLY A 16 -11.41 10.96 3.30
C GLY A 16 -11.31 9.95 2.15
N LYS A 17 -10.22 9.94 1.40
CA LYS A 17 -10.02 8.97 0.32
C LYS A 17 -9.35 7.71 0.85
N ALA A 18 -9.86 6.55 0.42
CA ALA A 18 -9.29 5.27 0.77
C ALA A 18 -8.15 4.90 -0.17
N TYR A 19 -7.04 4.46 0.41
CA TYR A 19 -5.85 4.01 -0.33
C TYR A 19 -5.48 2.61 0.14
N SER A 20 -5.26 1.69 -0.80
CA SER A 20 -4.62 0.41 -0.46
C SER A 20 -3.14 0.64 -0.17
N THR A 21 -2.50 -0.34 0.47
CA THR A 21 -1.05 -0.27 0.69
C THR A 21 -0.28 -0.11 -0.63
N ARG A 22 -0.75 -0.78 -1.67
CA ARG A 22 -0.17 -0.66 -3.01
C ARG A 22 -0.34 0.74 -3.59
N ASP A 23 -1.50 1.36 -3.40
CA ASP A 23 -1.73 2.74 -3.82
C ASP A 23 -0.78 3.70 -3.12
N LEU A 24 -0.53 3.49 -1.83
CA LEU A 24 0.41 4.31 -1.07
C LEU A 24 1.84 4.15 -1.56
N SER A 25 2.22 2.95 -1.99
CA SER A 25 3.55 2.74 -2.58
C SER A 25 3.72 3.54 -3.88
N ARG A 26 2.65 3.68 -4.65
CA ARG A 26 2.65 4.52 -5.86
C ARG A 26 2.70 6.01 -5.53
N LEU A 27 2.02 6.44 -4.48
CA LEU A 27 2.04 7.84 -4.04
C LEU A 27 3.43 8.29 -3.62
N ILE A 28 4.14 7.46 -2.87
CA ILE A 28 5.48 7.82 -2.41
C ILE A 28 6.52 7.62 -3.52
N GLY A 29 6.29 6.67 -4.42
CA GLY A 29 7.14 6.44 -5.57
C GLY A 29 8.61 6.26 -5.21
N ASP A 30 9.49 6.90 -5.98
CA ASP A 30 10.93 6.81 -5.77
C ASP A 30 11.39 7.42 -4.45
N ASP A 31 10.60 8.31 -3.86
CA ASP A 31 10.92 8.91 -2.57
C ASP A 31 10.98 7.89 -1.43
N TYR A 32 10.37 6.73 -1.62
CA TYR A 32 10.47 5.64 -0.67
C TYR A 32 11.92 5.35 -0.27
N TYR A 33 12.82 5.30 -1.25
CA TYR A 33 14.22 4.97 -1.03
C TYR A 33 14.99 6.04 -0.25
N LYS A 34 14.46 7.25 -0.17
CA LYS A 34 15.05 8.32 0.65
C LYS A 34 14.84 8.09 2.15
N TYR A 35 13.82 7.33 2.51
CA TYR A 35 13.42 7.12 3.89
C TYR A 35 13.83 5.76 4.46
N ILE A 36 14.16 4.81 3.60
CA ILE A 36 14.73 3.54 4.04
C ILE A 36 16.25 3.67 4.13
N HIS A 37 16.76 3.55 5.34
CA HIS A 37 18.19 3.35 5.51
C HIS A 37 18.53 1.94 5.04
N VAL A 38 19.32 1.90 4.01
CA VAL A 38 19.61 0.75 3.19
C VAL A 38 20.31 -0.35 3.98
N ASN A 39 19.55 -1.28 4.50
CA ASN A 39 20.01 -2.64 4.67
C ASN A 39 19.19 -3.53 3.74
N GLN A 40 19.19 -3.20 2.47
CA GLN A 40 18.63 -4.11 1.49
C GLN A 40 19.52 -5.35 1.45
N HIS A 41 18.97 -6.46 1.90
CA HIS A 41 19.63 -7.75 1.69
C HIS A 41 19.64 -8.03 0.20
N PRO A 42 20.83 -8.28 -0.40
CA PRO A 42 20.90 -8.68 -1.79
C PRO A 42 20.03 -9.92 -2.02
N GLY A 43 19.15 -9.86 -3.02
CA GLY A 43 18.30 -11.00 -3.38
C GLY A 43 16.86 -10.95 -2.88
N GLN A 44 16.41 -9.91 -2.21
CA GLN A 44 14.99 -9.76 -1.90
C GLN A 44 14.20 -9.38 -3.17
N PRO A 45 13.04 -10.02 -3.42
CA PRO A 45 12.21 -9.64 -4.57
C PRO A 45 11.75 -8.20 -4.47
N ASP A 46 11.77 -7.50 -5.59
CA ASP A 46 11.27 -6.14 -5.67
C ASP A 46 9.78 -6.09 -5.27
N GLY A 47 9.42 -5.11 -4.45
CA GLY A 47 8.04 -4.82 -4.07
C GLY A 47 7.59 -5.33 -2.72
N MET A 48 8.02 -6.49 -2.27
CA MET A 48 7.60 -7.02 -0.96
C MET A 48 8.08 -6.20 0.23
N PRO A 49 9.35 -5.74 0.28
CA PRO A 49 9.82 -4.89 1.37
C PRO A 49 9.10 -3.55 1.41
N VAL A 50 8.73 -3.01 0.26
CA VAL A 50 8.03 -1.72 0.14
C VAL A 50 6.68 -1.79 0.84
N ASN A 51 5.88 -2.80 0.54
CA ASN A 51 4.55 -2.93 1.14
C ASN A 51 4.62 -3.12 2.66
N LYS A 52 5.56 -3.90 3.16
CA LYS A 52 5.76 -4.08 4.60
C LYS A 52 6.18 -2.78 5.28
N GLY A 53 7.10 -2.04 4.70
CA GLY A 53 7.58 -0.77 5.24
C GLY A 53 6.46 0.26 5.31
N ILE A 54 5.66 0.37 4.26
CA ILE A 54 4.53 1.29 4.20
C ILE A 54 3.47 0.93 5.24
N SER A 55 3.13 -0.34 5.36
CA SER A 55 2.15 -0.79 6.34
C SER A 55 2.58 -0.45 7.77
N ALA A 56 3.84 -0.72 8.12
CA ALA A 56 4.38 -0.39 9.43
C ALA A 56 4.32 1.11 9.72
N GLU A 57 4.67 1.94 8.74
CA GLU A 57 4.63 3.39 8.87
C GLU A 57 3.20 3.91 9.01
N MET A 58 2.26 3.34 8.26
CA MET A 58 0.86 3.73 8.34
C MET A 58 0.22 3.38 9.69
N TRP A 59 0.64 2.28 10.31
CA TRP A 59 0.17 1.96 11.66
C TRP A 59 0.59 3.03 12.67
N LYS A 60 1.76 3.64 12.50
CA LYS A 60 2.18 4.77 13.34
C LYS A 60 1.23 5.96 13.17
N VAL A 61 0.80 6.23 11.94
CA VAL A 61 -0.15 7.32 11.65
C VAL A 61 -1.53 7.04 12.27
N VAL A 62 -2.00 5.80 12.15
CA VAL A 62 -3.28 5.37 12.76
C VAL A 62 -3.21 5.47 14.29
N ASN A 63 -2.15 4.98 14.89
CA ASN A 63 -1.98 5.01 16.35
C ASN A 63 -1.86 6.44 16.89
N ALA A 64 -1.39 7.37 16.07
CA ALA A 64 -1.33 8.79 16.42
C ALA A 64 -2.66 9.53 16.23
N GLY A 65 -3.68 8.87 15.66
CA GLY A 65 -5.03 9.44 15.49
C GLY A 65 -5.24 10.24 14.21
N PHE A 66 -4.32 10.16 13.23
CA PHE A 66 -4.40 10.93 11.99
C PHE A 66 -4.99 10.15 10.81
N ALA A 67 -5.17 8.86 10.96
CA ALA A 67 -5.73 8.01 9.92
C ALA A 67 -6.55 6.88 10.52
N LYS A 68 -7.42 6.31 9.70
CA LYS A 68 -8.17 5.09 10.00
C LYS A 68 -7.76 3.99 9.03
N THR A 69 -7.97 2.75 9.44
CA THR A 69 -7.70 1.59 8.59
C THR A 69 -8.85 0.60 8.68
N TYR A 70 -9.09 -0.10 7.58
CA TYR A 70 -10.07 -1.17 7.52
C TYR A 70 -9.64 -2.21 6.49
N THR A 71 -10.26 -3.37 6.53
CA THR A 71 -10.06 -4.42 5.53
C THR A 71 -11.33 -4.62 4.74
N ALA A 72 -11.18 -4.98 3.47
CA ALA A 72 -12.28 -5.31 2.59
C ALA A 72 -11.93 -6.52 1.73
N GLN A 73 -12.95 -7.26 1.34
CA GLN A 73 -12.79 -8.37 0.42
C GLN A 73 -12.76 -7.84 -1.02
N GLU A 74 -11.71 -8.21 -1.74
CA GLU A 74 -11.54 -7.87 -3.15
C GLU A 74 -11.56 -9.15 -3.99
N THR A 75 -12.12 -9.07 -5.16
CA THR A 75 -12.21 -10.21 -6.08
C THR A 75 -11.45 -9.89 -7.36
N ILE A 76 -10.54 -10.77 -7.74
CA ILE A 76 -9.79 -10.67 -8.99
C ILE A 76 -10.16 -11.84 -9.87
N GLY A 77 -10.50 -11.55 -11.14
CA GLY A 77 -10.70 -12.59 -12.14
C GLY A 77 -9.37 -13.23 -12.54
N ASN A 78 -9.35 -14.56 -12.60
CA ASN A 78 -8.17 -15.30 -13.03
C ASN A 78 -8.10 -15.32 -14.55
N VAL A 79 -7.17 -14.55 -15.10
CA VAL A 79 -7.02 -14.35 -16.55
C VAL A 79 -5.93 -15.21 -17.18
N ARG A 80 -5.21 -15.98 -16.37
CA ARG A 80 -4.12 -16.83 -16.88
C ARG A 80 -4.66 -17.89 -17.85
N GLY A 81 -4.11 -17.94 -19.04
CA GLY A 81 -4.50 -18.90 -20.07
C GLY A 81 -5.76 -18.50 -20.84
N LEU A 82 -6.39 -17.36 -20.55
CA LEU A 82 -7.53 -16.87 -21.28
C LEU A 82 -7.10 -16.13 -22.55
N LYS A 83 -7.90 -16.23 -23.60
CA LYS A 83 -7.73 -15.43 -24.80
C LYS A 83 -8.07 -13.96 -24.49
N PHE A 84 -7.40 -13.04 -25.17
CA PHE A 84 -7.69 -11.61 -25.02
C PHE A 84 -9.16 -11.32 -25.26
N GLY A 85 -9.77 -10.56 -24.38
CA GLY A 85 -11.19 -10.20 -24.47
C GLY A 85 -12.16 -11.22 -23.91
N THR A 86 -11.69 -12.36 -23.40
CA THR A 86 -12.53 -13.37 -22.75
C THR A 86 -12.71 -13.04 -21.28
N ALA A 87 -13.95 -13.09 -20.79
CA ALA A 87 -14.23 -12.89 -19.37
C ALA A 87 -13.67 -14.04 -18.55
N PRO A 88 -13.09 -13.76 -17.35
CA PRO A 88 -12.59 -14.80 -16.46
C PRO A 88 -13.72 -15.72 -16.02
N LYS A 89 -13.46 -17.03 -15.99
CA LYS A 89 -14.40 -18.04 -15.50
C LYS A 89 -14.22 -18.38 -14.03
N SER A 90 -13.08 -18.05 -13.46
CA SER A 90 -12.79 -18.26 -12.04
C SER A 90 -12.30 -16.96 -11.43
N PHE A 91 -12.52 -16.83 -10.11
CA PHE A 91 -12.18 -15.62 -9.37
C PHE A 91 -11.47 -16.01 -8.08
N THR A 92 -10.50 -15.19 -7.68
CA THR A 92 -9.83 -15.32 -6.40
C THR A 92 -10.24 -14.15 -5.53
N THR A 93 -10.68 -14.45 -4.31
CA THR A 93 -11.02 -13.45 -3.31
C THR A 93 -9.85 -13.32 -2.34
N TYR A 94 -9.47 -12.09 -2.02
CA TYR A 94 -8.43 -11.80 -1.05
C TYR A 94 -8.85 -10.64 -0.16
N THR A 95 -8.21 -10.53 1.01
CA THR A 95 -8.45 -9.43 1.93
C THR A 95 -7.44 -8.32 1.66
N ALA A 96 -7.93 -7.14 1.35
CA ALA A 96 -7.12 -5.94 1.15
C ALA A 96 -7.29 -4.98 2.32
N ARG A 97 -6.20 -4.35 2.75
CA ARG A 97 -6.24 -3.32 3.78
C ARG A 97 -6.19 -1.94 3.12
N TYR A 98 -7.05 -1.07 3.62
CA TYR A 98 -7.15 0.32 3.17
C TYR A 98 -6.84 1.29 4.30
N TRP A 99 -6.33 2.45 3.93
CA TRP A 99 -5.94 3.52 4.83
C TRP A 99 -6.63 4.79 4.40
N VAL A 100 -7.18 5.53 5.38
CA VAL A 100 -7.93 6.76 5.12
C VAL A 100 -7.39 7.86 6.03
N ARG A 101 -6.94 8.94 5.42
CA ARG A 101 -6.52 10.14 6.16
C ARG A 101 -7.75 10.85 6.71
N THR A 102 -7.76 11.14 8.02
CA THR A 102 -8.91 11.75 8.70
C THR A 102 -8.74 13.25 9.00
N LYS A 103 -7.52 13.76 8.95
CA LYS A 103 -7.23 15.16 9.28
C LYS A 103 -6.37 15.83 8.24
#